data_f0dab692fe6549a6242a6d2b2b7841d0
#
_entry.id   f0dab692fe6549a6242a6d2b2b7841d0
#
_cell.length_a   1.000
_cell.length_b   1.000
_cell.length_c   1.000
_cell.angle_alpha   90.00
_cell.angle_beta   90.00
_cell.angle_gamma   90.00
#
_symmetry.space_group_name_H-M   'P 1'
#
loop_
_entity.id
_entity.type
_entity.pdbx_description
1 polymer ?
#
loop_
_entity_poly.entity_id
_entity_poly.type
_entity_poly.pdbx_seq_one_letter_code
_entity_poly.pdbx_strand_id
1 'polypeptide(L)'
;MTPGSFEFRREWVTPAPVERVHDVLADLQSYPEWWPQVRAVARIDDDTARVLCRSALPYLLDLELQAVRRDPLVLEVGITGDLTGWSRAELVPRGTGSTQVTYTQAVVVAHRGLAFVTTLARPLLRWNHERMMAGLEDGLRRRAQPRADTAAS
;
A
#
# COMPACT_ATOMS: atom_id res chain seq x y z
N MET A 1 -3.33 10.72 21.79
CA MET A 1 -3.26 9.59 20.83
C MET A 1 -4.20 8.48 21.28
N THR A 2 -5.15 8.10 20.44
CA THR A 2 -6.08 7.00 20.74
C THR A 2 -5.32 5.67 20.71
N PRO A 3 -5.50 4.78 21.71
CA PRO A 3 -4.90 3.45 21.67
C PRO A 3 -5.30 2.72 20.38
N GLY A 4 -4.32 2.06 19.72
CA GLY A 4 -4.53 1.36 18.46
C GLY A 4 -4.49 2.23 17.22
N SER A 5 -4.21 3.54 17.35
CA SER A 5 -4.04 4.45 16.22
C SER A 5 -2.61 4.43 15.70
N PHE A 6 -2.45 4.35 14.37
CA PHE A 6 -1.15 4.32 13.71
C PHE A 6 -1.15 5.30 12.54
N GLU A 7 -0.11 6.12 12.47
CA GLU A 7 0.15 7.01 11.35
C GLU A 7 1.51 6.68 10.76
N PHE A 8 1.57 6.54 9.43
CA PHE A 8 2.78 6.19 8.70
C PHE A 8 2.94 7.14 7.53
N ARG A 9 4.18 7.56 7.28
CA ARG A 9 4.55 8.33 6.11
C ARG A 9 5.88 7.82 5.58
N ARG A 10 5.97 7.61 4.28
CA ARG A 10 7.18 7.19 3.61
C ARG A 10 7.31 7.88 2.27
N GLU A 11 8.50 8.36 1.96
CA GLU A 11 8.82 8.96 0.67
C GLU A 11 9.96 8.20 0.02
N TRP A 12 9.85 7.98 -1.29
CA TRP A 12 10.92 7.38 -2.08
C TRP A 12 10.80 7.81 -3.53
N VAL A 13 11.85 7.53 -4.31
CA VAL A 13 11.86 7.77 -5.77
C VAL A 13 11.83 6.43 -6.49
N THR A 14 10.89 6.26 -7.39
CA THR A 14 10.77 5.10 -8.27
C THR A 14 11.30 5.48 -9.65
N PRO A 15 12.25 4.70 -10.24
CA PRO A 15 12.83 5.01 -11.56
C PRO A 15 11.88 4.59 -12.69
N ALA A 16 10.73 5.24 -12.78
CA ALA A 16 9.72 5.03 -13.80
C ALA A 16 8.90 6.30 -14.01
N PRO A 17 8.34 6.53 -15.21
CA PRO A 17 7.46 7.67 -15.47
C PRO A 17 6.23 7.68 -14.57
N VAL A 18 5.73 8.87 -14.26
CA VAL A 18 4.58 9.02 -13.34
C VAL A 18 3.35 8.26 -13.80
N GLU A 19 3.08 8.21 -15.10
CA GLU A 19 1.93 7.48 -15.65
C GLU A 19 2.04 5.99 -15.38
N ARG A 20 3.24 5.44 -15.48
CA ARG A 20 3.49 4.03 -15.21
C ARG A 20 3.33 3.70 -13.73
N VAL A 21 3.87 4.55 -12.87
CA VAL A 21 3.73 4.39 -11.41
C VAL A 21 2.26 4.47 -11.00
N HIS A 22 1.53 5.43 -11.54
CA HIS A 22 0.09 5.58 -11.31
C HIS A 22 -0.67 4.32 -11.72
N ASP A 23 -0.43 3.80 -12.92
CA ASP A 23 -1.16 2.64 -13.43
C ASP A 23 -0.90 1.39 -12.59
N VAL A 24 0.33 1.19 -12.14
CA VAL A 24 0.68 0.05 -11.27
C VAL A 24 -0.03 0.17 -9.92
N LEU A 25 -0.04 1.36 -9.32
CA LEU A 25 -0.70 1.60 -8.03
C LEU A 25 -2.22 1.56 -8.12
N ALA A 26 -2.80 1.93 -9.25
CA ALA A 26 -4.25 1.91 -9.45
C ALA A 26 -4.77 0.48 -9.70
N ASP A 27 -3.93 -0.44 -10.13
CA ASP A 27 -4.31 -1.82 -10.46
C ASP A 27 -4.17 -2.73 -9.22
N LEU A 28 -5.13 -2.64 -8.32
CA LEU A 28 -5.18 -3.45 -7.08
C LEU A 28 -5.17 -4.95 -7.34
N GLN A 29 -5.81 -5.40 -8.41
CA GLN A 29 -5.92 -6.82 -8.75
C GLN A 29 -4.55 -7.48 -8.94
N SER A 30 -3.57 -6.72 -9.41
CA SER A 30 -2.22 -7.21 -9.67
C SER A 30 -1.29 -7.12 -8.45
N TYR A 31 -1.72 -6.54 -7.33
CA TYR A 31 -0.87 -6.37 -6.14
C TYR A 31 -0.22 -7.67 -5.65
N PRO A 32 -0.92 -8.82 -5.60
CA PRO A 32 -0.27 -10.06 -5.17
C PRO A 32 0.92 -10.50 -6.05
N GLU A 33 0.98 -10.03 -7.29
CA GLU A 33 2.06 -10.38 -8.23
C GLU A 33 3.38 -9.67 -7.92
N TRP A 34 3.32 -8.48 -7.28
CA TRP A 34 4.52 -7.67 -7.07
C TRP A 34 4.71 -7.18 -5.64
N TRP A 35 3.68 -7.22 -4.80
CA TRP A 35 3.77 -6.85 -3.38
C TRP A 35 3.58 -8.10 -2.51
N PRO A 36 4.68 -8.70 -2.00
CA PRO A 36 4.61 -10.02 -1.34
C PRO A 36 3.68 -10.07 -0.12
N GLN A 37 3.51 -8.96 0.58
CA GLN A 37 2.67 -8.89 1.77
C GLN A 37 1.17 -8.84 1.44
N VAL A 38 0.81 -8.52 0.21
CA VAL A 38 -0.57 -8.63 -0.27
C VAL A 38 -0.77 -10.04 -0.82
N ARG A 39 -1.58 -10.83 -0.14
CA ARG A 39 -1.76 -12.25 -0.45
C ARG A 39 -2.88 -12.53 -1.43
N ALA A 40 -3.96 -11.75 -1.34
CA ALA A 40 -5.10 -11.89 -2.23
C ALA A 40 -5.85 -10.58 -2.35
N VAL A 41 -6.42 -10.34 -3.52
CA VAL A 41 -7.32 -9.22 -3.78
C VAL A 41 -8.54 -9.75 -4.50
N ALA A 42 -9.73 -9.44 -3.99
CA ALA A 42 -10.99 -9.77 -4.61
C ALA A 42 -11.77 -8.49 -4.90
N ARG A 43 -12.02 -8.20 -6.15
CA ARG A 43 -12.85 -7.07 -6.56
C ARG A 43 -14.31 -7.33 -6.17
N ILE A 44 -14.94 -6.38 -5.49
CA ILE A 44 -16.35 -6.41 -5.12
C ILE A 44 -17.16 -5.63 -6.15
N ASP A 45 -16.74 -4.41 -6.46
CA ASP A 45 -17.32 -3.56 -7.50
C ASP A 45 -16.23 -2.63 -8.08
N ASP A 46 -16.61 -1.64 -8.88
CA ASP A 46 -15.65 -0.75 -9.55
C ASP A 46 -14.82 0.08 -8.57
N ASP A 47 -15.32 0.32 -7.37
CA ASP A 47 -14.68 1.19 -6.38
C ASP A 47 -14.24 0.45 -5.12
N THR A 48 -14.60 -0.83 -4.97
CA THR A 48 -14.41 -1.59 -3.72
C THR A 48 -13.69 -2.90 -3.97
N ALA A 49 -12.69 -3.21 -3.16
CA ALA A 49 -11.97 -4.47 -3.19
C ALA A 49 -11.70 -4.97 -1.77
N ARG A 50 -11.72 -6.30 -1.61
CA ARG A 50 -11.29 -6.96 -0.38
C ARG A 50 -9.84 -7.39 -0.54
N VAL A 51 -9.03 -7.10 0.46
CA VAL A 51 -7.58 -7.34 0.43
C VAL A 51 -7.17 -8.12 1.66
N LEU A 52 -6.42 -9.21 1.44
CA LEU A 52 -5.79 -9.99 2.51
C LEU A 52 -4.30 -9.69 2.53
N CYS A 53 -3.82 -9.21 3.67
CA CYS A 53 -2.42 -8.85 3.86
C CYS A 53 -1.79 -9.71 4.96
N ARG A 54 -0.54 -10.13 4.74
CA ARG A 54 0.27 -10.80 5.74
C ARG A 54 1.73 -10.39 5.58
N SER A 55 2.35 -9.95 6.65
CA SER A 55 3.77 -9.63 6.66
C SER A 55 4.53 -10.62 7.54
N ALA A 56 5.47 -10.15 8.35
CA ALA A 56 6.29 -11.03 9.20
C ALA A 56 5.52 -11.64 10.38
N LEU A 57 4.44 -11.01 10.81
CA LEU A 57 3.62 -11.51 11.91
C LEU A 57 2.67 -12.62 11.45
N PRO A 58 2.36 -13.62 12.30
CA PRO A 58 1.60 -14.80 11.90
C PRO A 58 0.08 -14.58 11.90
N TYR A 59 -0.40 -13.48 11.35
CA TYR A 59 -1.83 -13.24 11.17
C TYR A 59 -2.11 -12.56 9.84
N LEU A 60 -3.32 -12.78 9.34
CA LEU A 60 -3.83 -12.12 8.14
C LEU A 60 -4.68 -10.92 8.54
N LEU A 61 -4.46 -9.80 7.88
CA LEU A 61 -5.34 -8.65 7.92
C LEU A 61 -6.35 -8.76 6.79
N ASP A 62 -7.61 -8.73 7.13
CA ASP A 62 -8.73 -8.73 6.19
C ASP A 62 -9.27 -7.31 6.10
N LEU A 63 -9.05 -6.68 4.96
CA LEU A 63 -9.37 -5.27 4.74
C LEU A 63 -10.32 -5.13 3.56
N GLU A 64 -11.19 -4.14 3.65
CA GLU A 64 -11.96 -3.66 2.51
C GLU A 64 -11.45 -2.27 2.14
N LEU A 65 -11.06 -2.09 0.89
CA LEU A 65 -10.59 -0.82 0.35
C LEU A 65 -11.65 -0.22 -0.56
N GLN A 66 -11.95 1.05 -0.35
CA GLN A 66 -12.88 1.79 -1.19
C GLN A 66 -12.16 2.99 -1.80
N ALA A 67 -12.24 3.11 -3.13
CA ALA A 67 -11.63 4.22 -3.84
C ALA A 67 -12.31 5.54 -3.45
N VAL A 68 -11.50 6.49 -3.01
CA VAL A 68 -11.95 7.84 -2.63
C VAL A 68 -11.48 8.86 -3.67
N ARG A 69 -10.26 8.66 -4.20
CA ARG A 69 -9.67 9.58 -5.16
C ARG A 69 -8.81 8.82 -6.17
N ARG A 70 -9.02 9.12 -7.46
CA ARG A 70 -8.29 8.52 -8.58
C ARG A 70 -7.75 9.58 -9.53
N ASP A 71 -7.07 10.58 -8.99
CA ASP A 71 -6.47 11.62 -9.82
C ASP A 71 -5.15 11.15 -10.43
N PRO A 72 -4.67 11.76 -11.52
CA PRO A 72 -3.40 11.36 -12.14
C PRO A 72 -2.19 11.40 -11.21
N LEU A 73 -2.20 12.25 -10.18
CA LEU A 73 -1.10 12.42 -9.24
C LEU A 73 -1.46 12.05 -7.80
N VAL A 74 -2.70 11.65 -7.54
CA VAL A 74 -3.15 11.31 -6.18
C VAL A 74 -4.11 10.12 -6.23
N LEU A 75 -3.77 9.07 -5.50
CA LEU A 75 -4.63 7.92 -5.30
C LEU A 75 -4.92 7.80 -3.80
N GLU A 76 -6.19 7.70 -3.43
CA GLU A 76 -6.60 7.57 -2.04
C GLU A 76 -7.68 6.51 -1.91
N VAL A 77 -7.56 5.70 -0.86
CA VAL A 77 -8.55 4.68 -0.50
C VAL A 77 -8.97 4.84 0.95
N GLY A 78 -10.25 4.60 1.22
CA GLY A 78 -10.76 4.35 2.56
C GLY A 78 -10.52 2.89 2.91
N ILE A 79 -10.26 2.61 4.17
CA ILE A 79 -9.95 1.27 4.69
C ILE A 79 -10.95 0.93 5.79
N THR A 80 -11.56 -0.24 5.69
CA THR A 80 -12.40 -0.84 6.74
C THR A 80 -12.05 -2.30 6.92
N GLY A 81 -12.62 -2.95 7.92
CA GLY A 81 -12.32 -4.33 8.29
C GLY A 81 -11.48 -4.38 9.55
N ASP A 82 -10.39 -5.13 9.55
CA ASP A 82 -9.50 -5.25 10.70
C ASP A 82 -8.81 -3.94 11.06
N LEU A 83 -8.65 -3.05 10.09
CA LEU A 83 -8.20 -1.68 10.29
C LEU A 83 -9.24 -0.71 9.72
N THR A 84 -9.37 0.46 10.32
CA THR A 84 -10.25 1.52 9.82
C THR A 84 -9.45 2.81 9.65
N GLY A 85 -9.56 3.43 8.49
CA GLY A 85 -8.84 4.68 8.18
C GLY A 85 -8.71 4.92 6.70
N TRP A 86 -7.53 5.37 6.27
CA TRP A 86 -7.27 5.70 4.87
C TRP A 86 -5.79 5.55 4.53
N SER A 87 -5.53 5.40 3.24
CA SER A 87 -4.18 5.46 2.65
C SER A 87 -4.19 6.38 1.45
N ARG A 88 -3.11 7.12 1.24
CA ARG A 88 -2.94 8.02 0.10
C ARG A 88 -1.55 7.87 -0.49
N ALA A 89 -1.47 7.81 -1.81
CA ALA A 89 -0.24 7.90 -2.57
C ALA A 89 -0.25 9.21 -3.38
N GLU A 90 0.74 10.05 -3.15
CA GLU A 90 0.93 11.30 -3.91
C GLU A 90 2.15 11.13 -4.81
N LEU A 91 2.00 11.46 -6.08
CA LEU A 91 3.02 11.26 -7.10
C LEU A 91 3.52 12.62 -7.60
N VAL A 92 4.85 12.79 -7.61
CA VAL A 92 5.48 13.99 -8.15
C VAL A 92 6.48 13.57 -9.22
N PRO A 93 6.28 13.98 -10.49
CA PRO A 93 7.26 13.68 -11.54
C PRO A 93 8.62 14.30 -11.22
N ARG A 94 9.67 13.50 -11.39
CA ARG A 94 11.06 13.95 -11.31
C ARG A 94 11.70 13.75 -12.67
N GLY A 95 11.55 14.75 -13.54
CA GLY A 95 11.89 14.61 -14.96
C GLY A 95 10.92 13.65 -15.65
N THR A 96 11.34 13.02 -16.74
CA THR A 96 10.51 12.12 -17.55
C THR A 96 10.62 10.65 -17.14
N GLY A 97 11.65 10.29 -16.39
CA GLY A 97 11.98 8.89 -16.10
C GLY A 97 11.88 8.49 -14.64
N SER A 98 11.52 9.39 -13.74
CA SER A 98 11.44 9.09 -12.31
C SER A 98 10.23 9.76 -11.67
N THR A 99 9.76 9.18 -10.58
CA THR A 99 8.60 9.67 -9.82
C THR A 99 8.91 9.61 -8.33
N GLN A 100 8.70 10.72 -7.65
CA GLN A 100 8.70 10.73 -6.18
C GLN A 100 7.33 10.27 -5.70
N VAL A 101 7.30 9.25 -4.84
CA VAL A 101 6.08 8.71 -4.23
C VAL A 101 6.08 9.10 -2.76
N THR A 102 5.01 9.72 -2.32
CA THR A 102 4.75 9.97 -0.90
C THR A 102 3.54 9.14 -0.48
N TYR A 103 3.76 8.16 0.37
CA TYR A 103 2.71 7.29 0.90
C TYR A 103 2.40 7.71 2.33
N THR A 104 1.13 7.96 2.59
CA THR A 104 0.63 8.31 3.92
C THR A 104 -0.52 7.38 4.28
N GLN A 105 -0.53 6.89 5.51
CA GLN A 105 -1.57 6.02 6.01
C GLN A 105 -1.91 6.39 7.46
N ALA A 106 -3.20 6.50 7.75
CA ALA A 106 -3.69 6.69 9.11
C ALA A 106 -4.79 5.66 9.35
N VAL A 107 -4.57 4.76 10.30
CA VAL A 107 -5.49 3.65 10.60
C VAL A 107 -5.64 3.44 12.10
N VAL A 108 -6.78 2.87 12.48
CA VAL A 108 -7.10 2.47 13.85
C VAL A 108 -7.46 0.99 13.81
N VAL A 109 -6.96 0.22 14.79
CA VAL A 109 -7.31 -1.19 14.95
C VAL A 109 -8.75 -1.29 15.41
N ALA A 110 -9.59 -2.03 14.65
CA ALA A 110 -11.03 -2.08 14.86
C ALA A 110 -11.47 -2.89 16.08
N HIS A 111 -10.67 -3.87 16.53
CA HIS A 111 -11.01 -4.74 17.66
C HIS A 111 -10.49 -4.19 18.98
N ARG A 112 -11.39 -3.96 19.94
CA ARG A 112 -11.07 -3.41 21.27
C ARG A 112 -10.05 -4.27 22.05
N GLY A 113 -10.16 -5.60 22.00
CA GLY A 113 -9.21 -6.50 22.62
C GLY A 113 -7.82 -6.45 21.99
N LEU A 114 -7.76 -6.31 20.68
CA LEU A 114 -6.52 -6.12 19.95
C LEU A 114 -5.88 -4.76 20.21
N ALA A 115 -6.67 -3.72 20.47
CA ALA A 115 -6.13 -2.39 20.75
C ALA A 115 -5.22 -2.36 21.99
N PHE A 116 -5.55 -3.15 23.01
CA PHE A 116 -4.71 -3.29 24.20
C PHE A 116 -3.40 -4.02 23.90
N VAL A 117 -3.48 -5.12 23.15
CA VAL A 117 -2.29 -5.88 22.72
C VAL A 117 -1.42 -5.05 21.80
N THR A 118 -2.02 -4.25 20.90
CA THR A 118 -1.28 -3.40 19.96
C THR A 118 -0.52 -2.29 20.65
N THR A 119 -1.02 -1.76 21.78
CA THR A 119 -0.30 -0.75 22.56
C THR A 119 1.00 -1.32 23.13
N LEU A 120 0.98 -2.55 23.63
CA LEU A 120 2.16 -3.22 24.17
C LEU A 120 3.13 -3.69 23.08
N ALA A 121 2.61 -4.08 21.92
CA ALA A 121 3.39 -4.58 20.79
C ALA A 121 3.71 -3.51 19.73
N ARG A 122 3.53 -2.24 20.04
CA ARG A 122 3.65 -1.12 19.09
C ARG A 122 4.98 -1.11 18.32
N PRO A 123 6.15 -1.31 18.94
CA PRO A 123 7.41 -1.36 18.18
C PRO A 123 7.44 -2.52 17.17
N LEU A 124 6.89 -3.67 17.53
CA LEU A 124 6.81 -4.85 16.66
C LEU A 124 5.87 -4.59 15.48
N LEU A 125 4.75 -3.94 15.71
CA LEU A 125 3.79 -3.59 14.66
C LEU A 125 4.36 -2.54 13.70
N ARG A 126 5.10 -1.56 14.20
CA ARG A 126 5.82 -0.59 13.36
C ARG A 126 6.86 -1.28 12.49
N TRP A 127 7.64 -2.19 13.06
CA TRP A 127 8.62 -2.98 12.32
C TRP A 127 7.95 -3.80 11.23
N ASN A 128 6.82 -4.45 11.55
CA ASN A 128 6.04 -5.22 10.58
C ASN A 128 5.53 -4.34 9.43
N HIS A 129 5.02 -3.16 9.74
CA HIS A 129 4.57 -2.20 8.73
C HIS A 129 5.73 -1.70 7.86
N GLU A 130 6.89 -1.43 8.45
CA GLU A 130 8.08 -1.02 7.69
C GLU A 130 8.51 -2.11 6.70
N ARG A 131 8.39 -3.37 7.06
CA ARG A 131 8.63 -4.49 6.13
C ARG A 131 7.61 -4.51 5.00
N MET A 132 6.34 -4.23 5.28
CA MET A 132 5.32 -4.12 4.25
C MET A 132 5.63 -2.96 3.28
N MET A 133 6.04 -1.83 3.82
CA MET A 133 6.39 -0.66 3.00
C MET A 133 7.66 -0.89 2.18
N ALA A 134 8.65 -1.58 2.72
CA ALA A 134 9.82 -1.98 1.96
C ALA A 134 9.43 -2.91 0.78
N GLY A 135 8.52 -3.85 1.01
CA GLY A 135 7.96 -4.70 -0.04
C GLY A 135 7.22 -3.92 -1.10
N LEU A 136 6.45 -2.90 -0.70
CA LEU A 136 5.78 -1.99 -1.62
C LEU A 136 6.79 -1.24 -2.48
N GLU A 137 7.79 -0.62 -1.87
CA GLU A 137 8.81 0.15 -2.57
C GLU A 137 9.60 -0.71 -3.57
N ASP A 138 10.10 -1.85 -3.13
CA ASP A 138 10.87 -2.77 -3.99
C ASP A 138 10.02 -3.37 -5.11
N GLY A 139 8.80 -3.79 -4.77
CA GLY A 139 7.88 -4.37 -5.74
C GLY A 139 7.43 -3.36 -6.78
N LEU A 140 7.11 -2.15 -6.36
CA LEU A 140 6.73 -1.06 -7.26
C LEU A 140 7.88 -0.71 -8.20
N ARG A 141 9.10 -0.63 -7.68
CA ARG A 141 10.30 -0.36 -8.49
C ARG A 141 10.46 -1.39 -9.59
N ARG A 142 10.33 -2.68 -9.27
CA ARG A 142 10.44 -3.77 -10.25
C ARG A 142 9.28 -3.78 -11.24
N ARG A 143 8.05 -3.60 -10.76
CA ARG A 143 6.84 -3.67 -11.60
C ARG A 143 6.74 -2.48 -12.54
N ALA A 144 7.14 -1.29 -12.12
CA ALA A 144 7.05 -0.07 -12.91
C ALA A 144 8.19 0.08 -13.91
N GLN A 145 9.31 -0.64 -13.74
CA GLN A 145 10.42 -0.58 -14.69
C GLN A 145 10.03 -1.23 -16.02
N PRO A 146 10.49 -0.68 -17.18
CA PRO A 146 10.31 -1.34 -18.48
C PRO A 146 11.05 -2.67 -18.47
N ARG A 147 10.42 -3.74 -19.03
CA ARG A 147 11.08 -5.03 -19.20
C ARG A 147 12.26 -4.88 -20.16
N ALA A 148 13.44 -5.35 -19.76
CA ALA A 148 14.64 -5.33 -20.59
C ALA A 148 14.54 -6.27 -21.79
N ASP A 149 13.54 -7.17 -21.85
CA ASP A 149 13.44 -8.26 -22.84
C ASP A 149 12.83 -7.83 -24.17
N THR A 150 12.39 -6.60 -24.34
CA THR A 150 11.83 -6.11 -25.61
C THR A 150 12.88 -5.54 -26.54
N ALA A 151 14.14 -5.53 -26.19
CA ALA A 151 15.22 -4.99 -27.00
C ALA A 151 16.01 -6.04 -27.80
N ALA A 152 15.57 -7.31 -27.81
CA ALA A 152 16.25 -8.41 -28.48
C ALA A 152 15.39 -9.07 -29.55
N SER A 153 14.89 -8.29 -30.51
CA SER A 153 14.30 -8.82 -31.74
C SER A 153 14.62 -7.94 -32.92
#